data_cebf7fbe11667b7edde6c9d4045ca661
#
_entry.id   cebf7fbe11667b7edde6c9d4045ca661
#
_cell.length_a   1.000
_cell.length_b   1.000
_cell.length_c   1.000
_cell.angle_alpha   90.00
_cell.angle_beta   90.00
_cell.angle_gamma   90.00
#
_symmetry.space_group_name_H-M   'P 1'
#
loop_
_entity.id
_entity.type
_entity.pdbx_description
1 polymer ?
#
loop_
_entity_poly.entity_id
_entity_poly.type
_entity_poly.pdbx_seq_one_letter_code
_entity_poly.pdbx_strand_id
1 'polypeptide(L)'
;MKRISIFLILTFVLTWTAEFFLWRNGGLENPSVQIILTGIMLIPAICTLLTRWITKEGFHDMWLRLDVKKNYRVYLIAWLGPCVLIVLGTVLYFLLFRSNFDPEMTVLRESMKTVQAEEPVEITTRVLIYTVLMQSLISIVFAPILNIIPSLGEEIGWRGYLLPKLNTMFSRKKTVLLTGLIWGVWHAPIIAMGYNYGKNYFGFPYFGILAMIIFCIVVGSFFSWLAFSIHSAIPAAIAHGALNGFASIGIFFLKDSPAPFLGPYPTGLIGGIGFIVVGFLCFRQIEKAGTGVDVIENVQSEEDMA
;
A
#
# COMPACT_ATOMS: atom_id res chain seq x y z
N MET A 1 10.53 -19.05 -15.12
CA MET A 1 9.10 -19.43 -14.99
C MET A 1 8.83 -20.30 -13.77
N LYS A 2 9.41 -21.51 -13.61
CA LYS A 2 9.10 -22.44 -12.50
C LYS A 2 9.11 -21.78 -11.09
N ARG A 3 10.13 -20.96 -10.79
CA ARG A 3 10.27 -20.26 -9.49
C ARG A 3 9.12 -19.28 -9.24
N ILE A 4 8.77 -18.47 -10.24
CA ILE A 4 7.64 -17.51 -10.15
C ILE A 4 6.33 -18.27 -9.95
N SER A 5 6.10 -19.38 -10.68
CA SER A 5 4.88 -20.17 -10.52
C SER A 5 4.76 -20.75 -9.12
N ILE A 6 5.86 -21.29 -8.53
CA ILE A 6 5.84 -21.79 -7.14
C ILE A 6 5.51 -20.67 -6.18
N PHE A 7 6.16 -19.50 -6.28
CA PHE A 7 5.88 -18.35 -5.45
C PHE A 7 4.41 -17.91 -5.52
N LEU A 8 3.89 -17.77 -6.73
CA LEU A 8 2.50 -17.33 -6.92
C LEU A 8 1.51 -18.35 -6.37
N ILE A 9 1.68 -19.65 -6.68
CA ILE A 9 0.79 -20.70 -6.17
C ILE A 9 0.78 -20.70 -4.64
N LEU A 10 1.96 -20.70 -4.00
CA LEU A 10 2.04 -20.66 -2.54
C LEU A 10 1.37 -19.42 -1.96
N THR A 11 1.67 -18.24 -2.53
CA THR A 11 1.13 -16.97 -2.02
C THR A 11 -0.38 -16.93 -2.14
N PHE A 12 -0.93 -17.26 -3.30
CA PHE A 12 -2.38 -17.23 -3.50
C PHE A 12 -3.11 -18.30 -2.68
N VAL A 13 -2.61 -19.53 -2.65
CA VAL A 13 -3.23 -20.62 -1.89
C VAL A 13 -3.24 -20.29 -0.40
N LEU A 14 -2.13 -19.86 0.18
CA LEU A 14 -2.07 -19.56 1.61
C LEU A 14 -2.93 -18.34 1.97
N THR A 15 -2.84 -17.26 1.18
CA THR A 15 -3.63 -16.05 1.43
C THR A 15 -5.13 -16.32 1.30
N TRP A 16 -5.57 -16.87 0.19
CA TRP A 16 -7.00 -17.10 -0.06
C TRP A 16 -7.58 -18.14 0.89
N THR A 17 -6.79 -19.11 1.34
CA THR A 17 -7.20 -20.03 2.41
C THR A 17 -7.39 -19.28 3.74
N ALA A 18 -6.44 -18.42 4.14
CA ALA A 18 -6.58 -17.61 5.35
C ALA A 18 -7.81 -16.68 5.29
N GLU A 19 -8.03 -16.01 4.15
CA GLU A 19 -9.19 -15.15 3.91
C GLU A 19 -10.52 -15.95 3.87
N PHE A 20 -10.52 -17.18 3.36
CA PHE A 20 -11.68 -18.07 3.42
C PHE A 20 -12.05 -18.40 4.87
N PHE A 21 -11.06 -18.70 5.72
CA PHE A 21 -11.32 -18.93 7.14
C PHE A 21 -11.79 -17.66 7.85
N LEU A 22 -11.22 -16.49 7.52
CA LEU A 22 -11.71 -15.21 8.03
C LEU A 22 -13.18 -14.99 7.65
N TRP A 23 -13.55 -15.22 6.38
CA TRP A 23 -14.92 -15.09 5.91
C TRP A 23 -15.88 -16.02 6.66
N ARG A 24 -15.49 -17.28 6.91
CA ARG A 24 -16.28 -18.27 7.66
C ARG A 24 -16.47 -17.88 9.13
N ASN A 25 -15.60 -17.06 9.69
CA ASN A 25 -15.59 -16.66 11.10
C ASN A 25 -15.98 -15.19 11.29
N GLY A 26 -16.91 -14.67 10.53
CA GLY A 26 -17.47 -13.32 10.69
C GLY A 26 -16.90 -12.26 9.72
N GLY A 27 -15.95 -12.62 8.87
CA GLY A 27 -15.40 -11.72 7.84
C GLY A 27 -14.81 -10.44 8.45
N LEU A 28 -15.20 -9.29 7.90
CA LEU A 28 -14.70 -7.98 8.36
C LEU A 28 -15.26 -7.55 9.73
N GLU A 29 -16.30 -8.24 10.25
CA GLU A 29 -16.86 -7.99 11.58
C GLU A 29 -16.18 -8.82 12.67
N ASN A 30 -15.24 -9.68 12.30
CA ASN A 30 -14.47 -10.48 13.26
C ASN A 30 -13.63 -9.54 14.17
N PRO A 31 -13.71 -9.68 15.51
CA PRO A 31 -12.94 -8.83 16.44
C PRO A 31 -11.42 -8.84 16.21
N SER A 32 -10.89 -9.93 15.66
CA SER A 32 -9.46 -10.09 15.38
C SER A 32 -9.09 -9.75 13.93
N VAL A 33 -10.00 -9.16 13.14
CA VAL A 33 -9.79 -8.89 11.71
C VAL A 33 -8.48 -8.14 11.43
N GLN A 34 -8.17 -7.11 12.21
CA GLN A 34 -6.95 -6.32 12.02
C GLN A 34 -5.67 -7.15 12.22
N ILE A 35 -5.66 -8.02 13.22
CA ILE A 35 -4.51 -8.92 13.49
C ILE A 35 -4.37 -9.94 12.36
N ILE A 36 -5.49 -10.52 11.91
CA ILE A 36 -5.51 -11.50 10.81
C ILE A 36 -5.01 -10.86 9.51
N LEU A 37 -5.51 -9.68 9.15
CA LEU A 37 -5.06 -8.96 7.95
C LEU A 37 -3.58 -8.60 8.02
N THR A 38 -3.10 -8.14 9.18
CA THR A 38 -1.66 -7.89 9.43
C THR A 38 -0.83 -9.17 9.21
N GLY A 39 -1.33 -10.32 9.68
CA GLY A 39 -0.70 -11.62 9.46
C GLY A 39 -0.70 -12.03 7.99
N ILE A 40 -1.78 -11.79 7.26
CA ILE A 40 -1.91 -12.06 5.82
C ILE A 40 -0.87 -11.27 5.01
N MET A 41 -0.60 -10.03 5.37
CA MET A 41 0.44 -9.20 4.73
C MET A 41 1.85 -9.82 4.83
N LEU A 42 2.13 -10.73 5.76
CA LEU A 42 3.43 -11.41 5.87
C LEU A 42 3.54 -12.61 4.91
N ILE A 43 2.44 -13.12 4.38
CA ILE A 43 2.42 -14.33 3.52
C ILE A 43 3.33 -14.20 2.29
N PRO A 44 3.35 -13.08 1.53
CA PRO A 44 4.24 -12.95 0.37
C PRO A 44 5.73 -13.09 0.73
N ALA A 45 6.18 -12.53 1.87
CA ALA A 45 7.56 -12.73 2.34
C ALA A 45 7.83 -14.18 2.71
N ILE A 46 6.93 -14.81 3.47
CA ILE A 46 7.04 -16.23 3.86
C ILE A 46 7.13 -17.10 2.60
N CYS A 47 6.26 -16.86 1.60
CA CYS A 47 6.27 -17.60 0.34
C CYS A 47 7.54 -17.35 -0.48
N THR A 48 8.11 -16.14 -0.40
CA THR A 48 9.42 -15.86 -0.99
C THR A 48 10.51 -16.76 -0.37
N LEU A 49 10.58 -16.81 0.97
CA LEU A 49 11.56 -17.63 1.68
C LEU A 49 11.36 -19.12 1.36
N LEU A 50 10.13 -19.61 1.39
CA LEU A 50 9.78 -20.99 1.06
C LEU A 50 10.16 -21.34 -0.39
N THR A 51 9.83 -20.45 -1.35
CA THR A 51 10.18 -20.67 -2.76
C THR A 51 11.68 -20.75 -2.95
N ARG A 52 12.45 -19.86 -2.33
CA ARG A 52 13.91 -19.86 -2.39
C ARG A 52 14.52 -21.10 -1.77
N TRP A 53 13.97 -21.55 -0.66
CA TRP A 53 14.38 -22.81 -0.02
C TRP A 53 14.11 -24.02 -0.93
N ILE A 54 12.89 -24.15 -1.48
CA ILE A 54 12.49 -25.24 -2.38
C ILE A 54 13.34 -25.25 -3.65
N THR A 55 13.66 -24.07 -4.20
CA THR A 55 14.38 -23.94 -5.47
C THR A 55 15.90 -23.81 -5.31
N LYS A 56 16.40 -23.82 -4.07
CA LYS A 56 17.82 -23.70 -3.72
C LYS A 56 18.54 -22.51 -4.37
N GLU A 57 17.87 -21.37 -4.50
CA GLU A 57 18.40 -20.19 -5.21
C GLU A 57 19.22 -19.22 -4.34
N GLY A 58 19.30 -19.44 -3.01
CA GLY A 58 19.99 -18.52 -2.09
C GLY A 58 19.25 -17.19 -1.91
N PHE A 59 19.94 -16.16 -1.37
CA PHE A 59 19.31 -14.88 -0.98
C PHE A 59 20.01 -13.65 -1.57
N HIS A 60 21.08 -13.81 -2.34
CA HIS A 60 21.95 -12.73 -2.82
C HIS A 60 21.27 -11.75 -3.80
N ASP A 61 20.24 -12.19 -4.52
CA ASP A 61 19.53 -11.39 -5.53
C ASP A 61 18.19 -10.83 -5.02
N MET A 62 17.98 -10.82 -3.70
CA MET A 62 16.83 -10.12 -3.08
C MET A 62 17.08 -8.61 -3.03
N TRP A 63 16.12 -7.85 -3.50
CA TRP A 63 16.18 -6.39 -3.42
C TRP A 63 15.82 -5.88 -2.01
N LEU A 64 16.74 -6.07 -1.05
CA LEU A 64 16.56 -5.67 0.37
C LEU A 64 17.70 -4.77 0.87
N ARG A 65 18.35 -4.07 -0.04
CA ARG A 65 19.47 -3.19 0.27
C ARG A 65 19.00 -1.96 1.05
N LEU A 66 19.64 -1.66 2.17
CA LEU A 66 19.41 -0.45 2.96
C LEU A 66 20.59 0.51 2.78
N ASP A 67 20.42 1.57 1.99
CA ASP A 67 21.42 2.62 1.81
C ASP A 67 20.74 3.99 1.86
N VAL A 68 20.41 4.42 3.08
CA VAL A 68 19.70 5.68 3.32
C VAL A 68 20.57 6.90 2.98
N LYS A 69 21.86 6.86 3.33
CA LYS A 69 22.75 8.04 3.16
C LYS A 69 22.88 8.47 1.71
N LYS A 70 23.11 7.50 0.79
CA LYS A 70 23.23 7.79 -0.65
C LYS A 70 21.89 8.14 -1.29
N ASN A 71 20.79 7.56 -0.80
CA ASN A 71 19.49 7.59 -1.45
C ASN A 71 18.41 8.32 -0.62
N TYR A 72 18.80 9.21 0.29
CA TYR A 72 17.86 9.85 1.24
C TYR A 72 16.64 10.51 0.57
N ARG A 73 16.79 11.05 -0.66
CA ARG A 73 15.67 11.62 -1.42
C ARG A 73 14.61 10.59 -1.77
N VAL A 74 15.02 9.37 -2.16
CA VAL A 74 14.09 8.28 -2.46
C VAL A 74 13.33 7.88 -1.19
N TYR A 75 14.03 7.81 -0.06
CA TYR A 75 13.41 7.51 1.24
C TYR A 75 12.47 8.62 1.73
N LEU A 76 12.82 9.90 1.52
CA LEU A 76 11.91 11.02 1.83
C LEU A 76 10.66 11.01 0.95
N ILE A 77 10.80 10.75 -0.35
CA ILE A 77 9.65 10.59 -1.26
C ILE A 77 8.78 9.41 -0.83
N ALA A 78 9.38 8.28 -0.44
CA ALA A 78 8.66 7.13 0.07
C ALA A 78 7.89 7.42 1.37
N TRP A 79 8.49 8.20 2.26
CA TRP A 79 7.91 8.52 3.56
C TRP A 79 6.79 9.56 3.46
N LEU A 80 7.06 10.69 2.83
CA LEU A 80 6.15 11.84 2.81
C LEU A 80 5.21 11.85 1.61
N GLY A 81 5.64 11.28 0.49
CA GLY A 81 4.86 11.29 -0.75
C GLY A 81 3.43 10.77 -0.58
N PRO A 82 3.20 9.57 -0.04
CA PRO A 82 1.84 9.06 0.16
C PRO A 82 0.96 9.99 1.00
N CYS A 83 1.50 10.56 2.09
CA CYS A 83 0.74 11.47 2.95
C CYS A 83 0.30 12.74 2.19
N VAL A 84 1.21 13.34 1.41
CA VAL A 84 0.91 14.52 0.58
C VAL A 84 -0.16 14.19 -0.45
N LEU A 85 -0.03 13.05 -1.15
CA LEU A 85 -0.99 12.64 -2.19
C LEU A 85 -2.38 12.36 -1.59
N ILE A 86 -2.47 11.78 -0.41
CA ILE A 86 -3.72 11.54 0.31
C ILE A 86 -4.37 12.87 0.69
N VAL A 87 -3.63 13.82 1.27
CA VAL A 87 -4.15 15.15 1.63
C VAL A 87 -4.69 15.86 0.39
N LEU A 88 -3.93 15.89 -0.70
CA LEU A 88 -4.36 16.53 -1.95
C LEU A 88 -5.64 15.91 -2.51
N GLY A 89 -5.73 14.57 -2.53
CA GLY A 89 -6.93 13.86 -2.96
C GLY A 89 -8.14 14.10 -2.06
N THR A 90 -7.94 14.06 -0.74
CA THR A 90 -8.98 14.33 0.26
C THR A 90 -9.50 15.76 0.15
N VAL A 91 -8.62 16.74 0.05
CA VAL A 91 -9.00 18.16 -0.14
C VAL A 91 -9.78 18.35 -1.45
N LEU A 92 -9.29 17.78 -2.56
CA LEU A 92 -9.98 17.86 -3.83
C LEU A 92 -11.36 17.22 -3.76
N TYR A 93 -11.50 16.07 -3.10
CA TYR A 93 -12.79 15.43 -2.91
C TYR A 93 -13.79 16.36 -2.23
N PHE A 94 -13.44 16.98 -1.11
CA PHE A 94 -14.34 17.89 -0.38
C PHE A 94 -14.56 19.23 -1.07
N LEU A 95 -13.65 19.68 -1.95
CA LEU A 95 -13.89 20.83 -2.79
C LEU A 95 -14.96 20.57 -3.87
N LEU A 96 -14.98 19.34 -4.42
CA LEU A 96 -15.94 18.91 -5.43
C LEU A 96 -17.29 18.49 -4.80
N PHE A 97 -17.24 17.82 -3.67
CA PHE A 97 -18.41 17.29 -2.95
C PHE A 97 -18.60 17.96 -1.61
N ARG A 98 -18.85 19.29 -1.63
CA ARG A 98 -18.96 20.12 -0.43
C ARG A 98 -20.07 19.67 0.52
N SER A 99 -21.16 19.11 0.00
CA SER A 99 -22.26 18.55 0.79
C SER A 99 -21.83 17.38 1.70
N ASN A 100 -20.77 16.68 1.32
CA ASN A 100 -20.25 15.54 2.08
C ASN A 100 -19.22 15.96 3.15
N PHE A 101 -18.86 17.26 3.20
CA PHE A 101 -17.93 17.76 4.22
C PHE A 101 -18.65 18.01 5.53
N ASP A 102 -18.16 17.40 6.60
CA ASP A 102 -18.62 17.57 7.97
C ASP A 102 -17.62 18.41 8.79
N PRO A 103 -17.87 19.74 9.00
CA PRO A 103 -17.02 20.57 9.84
C PRO A 103 -17.10 20.20 11.32
N GLU A 104 -18.18 19.52 11.75
CA GLU A 104 -18.38 19.09 13.14
C GLU A 104 -17.64 17.79 13.46
N MET A 105 -17.07 17.14 12.44
CA MET A 105 -16.32 15.89 12.58
C MET A 105 -17.08 14.83 13.40
N THR A 106 -18.36 14.61 13.06
CA THR A 106 -19.30 13.77 13.81
C THR A 106 -18.75 12.36 14.01
N VAL A 107 -18.13 11.76 12.99
CA VAL A 107 -17.52 10.41 13.08
C VAL A 107 -16.44 10.37 14.16
N LEU A 108 -15.55 11.36 14.19
CA LEU A 108 -14.50 11.44 15.21
C LEU A 108 -15.09 11.69 16.60
N ARG A 109 -16.07 12.60 16.69
CA ARG A 109 -16.76 12.93 17.94
C ARG A 109 -17.43 11.70 18.57
N GLU A 110 -18.15 10.91 17.78
CA GLU A 110 -18.80 9.69 18.26
C GLU A 110 -17.76 8.61 18.64
N SER A 111 -16.69 8.44 17.86
CA SER A 111 -15.63 7.50 18.24
C SER A 111 -14.92 7.88 19.54
N MET A 112 -14.75 9.17 19.82
CA MET A 112 -14.19 9.62 21.10
C MET A 112 -15.13 9.38 22.29
N LYS A 113 -16.45 9.52 22.10
CA LYS A 113 -17.44 9.21 23.17
C LYS A 113 -17.41 7.75 23.57
N THR A 114 -17.23 6.82 22.62
CA THR A 114 -17.21 5.39 22.92
C THR A 114 -15.98 4.95 23.71
N VAL A 115 -14.88 5.71 23.65
CA VAL A 115 -13.63 5.43 24.38
C VAL A 115 -13.62 6.05 25.78
N GLN A 116 -14.43 7.07 26.05
CA GLN A 116 -14.52 7.73 27.36
C GLN A 116 -15.38 6.91 28.33
N ALA A 117 -14.75 6.13 29.19
CA ALA A 117 -15.46 5.16 30.04
C ALA A 117 -16.00 5.72 31.37
N GLU A 118 -15.48 6.82 31.96
CA GLU A 118 -15.83 7.17 33.36
C GLU A 118 -16.10 8.65 33.67
N GLU A 119 -15.60 9.61 32.88
CA GLU A 119 -16.02 11.01 33.03
C GLU A 119 -16.25 11.68 31.66
N PRO A 120 -17.42 12.30 31.44
CA PRO A 120 -17.71 12.96 30.18
C PRO A 120 -16.90 14.26 30.02
N VAL A 121 -15.78 14.20 29.36
CA VAL A 121 -15.05 15.39 28.91
C VAL A 121 -15.85 16.03 27.77
N GLU A 122 -16.11 17.33 27.86
CA GLU A 122 -16.79 18.06 26.80
C GLU A 122 -15.94 18.06 25.52
N ILE A 123 -16.40 17.35 24.47
CA ILE A 123 -15.72 17.26 23.20
C ILE A 123 -16.02 18.51 22.37
N THR A 124 -15.23 19.56 22.57
CA THR A 124 -15.33 20.80 21.80
C THR A 124 -14.71 20.66 20.43
N THR A 125 -15.08 21.52 19.47
CA THR A 125 -14.44 21.55 18.11
C THR A 125 -12.92 21.76 18.21
N ARG A 126 -12.44 22.51 19.20
CA ARG A 126 -11.00 22.68 19.45
C ARG A 126 -10.33 21.34 19.77
N VAL A 127 -10.93 20.51 20.63
CA VAL A 127 -10.41 19.17 20.97
C VAL A 127 -10.36 18.29 19.72
N LEU A 128 -11.41 18.32 18.88
CA LEU A 128 -11.44 17.56 17.63
C LEU A 128 -10.33 17.96 16.67
N ILE A 129 -10.15 19.27 16.44
CA ILE A 129 -9.06 19.80 15.59
C ILE A 129 -7.69 19.34 16.14
N TYR A 130 -7.47 19.49 17.44
CA TYR A 130 -6.23 19.01 18.08
C TYR A 130 -6.02 17.52 17.87
N THR A 131 -7.06 16.72 18.04
CA THR A 131 -6.99 15.26 17.83
C THR A 131 -6.62 14.92 16.40
N VAL A 132 -7.25 15.56 15.40
CA VAL A 132 -6.91 15.33 13.98
C VAL A 132 -5.46 15.74 13.68
N LEU A 133 -5.02 16.90 14.17
CA LEU A 133 -3.65 17.37 13.96
C LEU A 133 -2.63 16.43 14.61
N MET A 134 -2.88 15.99 15.84
CA MET A 134 -1.98 15.06 16.53
C MET A 134 -1.98 13.68 15.89
N GLN A 135 -3.14 13.14 15.51
CA GLN A 135 -3.22 11.87 14.79
C GLN A 135 -2.53 11.95 13.43
N SER A 136 -2.70 13.05 12.70
CA SER A 136 -2.00 13.29 11.43
C SER A 136 -0.49 13.32 11.63
N LEU A 137 0.00 14.05 12.63
CA LEU A 137 1.43 14.13 12.94
C LEU A 137 1.99 12.74 13.33
N ILE A 138 1.29 12.03 14.22
CA ILE A 138 1.66 10.67 14.65
C ILE A 138 1.68 9.73 13.43
N SER A 139 0.67 9.79 12.57
CA SER A 139 0.60 8.94 11.38
C SER A 139 1.73 9.28 10.39
N ILE A 140 2.03 10.55 10.14
CA ILE A 140 3.12 10.95 9.24
C ILE A 140 4.48 10.49 9.79
N VAL A 141 4.71 10.62 11.09
CA VAL A 141 6.02 10.32 11.70
C VAL A 141 6.17 8.82 11.98
N PHE A 142 5.17 8.17 12.53
CA PHE A 142 5.30 6.82 13.07
C PHE A 142 4.66 5.74 12.20
N ALA A 143 3.64 6.04 11.38
CA ALA A 143 2.98 4.98 10.62
C ALA A 143 3.92 4.24 9.65
N PRO A 144 4.86 4.90 8.93
CA PRO A 144 5.82 4.18 8.11
C PRO A 144 6.71 3.22 8.91
N ILE A 145 6.99 3.55 10.19
CA ILE A 145 7.80 2.72 11.08
C ILE A 145 6.97 1.58 11.68
N LEU A 146 5.78 1.89 12.20
CA LEU A 146 4.91 0.90 12.84
C LEU A 146 4.38 -0.13 11.85
N ASN A 147 4.09 0.31 10.61
CA ASN A 147 3.62 -0.55 9.53
C ASN A 147 4.76 -1.18 8.72
N ILE A 148 6.04 -0.96 9.08
CA ILE A 148 7.16 -1.47 8.28
C ILE A 148 7.16 -2.99 8.19
N ILE A 149 6.83 -3.68 9.27
CA ILE A 149 6.85 -5.15 9.31
C ILE A 149 5.80 -5.75 8.36
N PRO A 150 4.48 -5.44 8.47
CA PRO A 150 3.50 -5.96 7.53
C PRO A 150 3.74 -5.47 6.10
N SER A 151 4.11 -4.21 5.89
CA SER A 151 4.40 -3.68 4.55
C SER A 151 5.63 -4.34 3.92
N LEU A 152 6.69 -4.59 4.70
CA LEU A 152 7.85 -5.38 4.24
C LEU A 152 7.43 -6.81 3.91
N GLY A 153 6.50 -7.39 4.66
CA GLY A 153 5.94 -8.70 4.38
C GLY A 153 5.40 -8.81 2.96
N GLU A 154 4.65 -7.80 2.52
CA GLU A 154 4.18 -7.73 1.15
C GLU A 154 5.29 -7.36 0.17
N GLU A 155 6.04 -6.29 0.43
CA GLU A 155 6.98 -5.73 -0.53
C GLU A 155 8.21 -6.62 -0.78
N ILE A 156 8.60 -7.47 0.18
CA ILE A 156 9.59 -8.55 -0.05
C ILE A 156 9.09 -9.48 -1.16
N GLY A 157 7.81 -9.85 -1.13
CA GLY A 157 7.21 -10.69 -2.18
C GLY A 157 7.10 -9.95 -3.50
N TRP A 158 6.50 -8.77 -3.49
CA TRP A 158 6.16 -8.06 -4.73
C TRP A 158 7.36 -7.35 -5.36
N ARG A 159 8.11 -6.53 -4.58
CA ARG A 159 9.22 -5.71 -5.11
C ARG A 159 10.59 -6.29 -4.83
N GLY A 160 10.72 -7.14 -3.79
CA GLY A 160 11.97 -7.83 -3.48
C GLY A 160 12.19 -9.11 -4.26
N TYR A 161 11.12 -9.79 -4.71
CA TYR A 161 11.20 -11.08 -5.39
C TYR A 161 10.55 -11.08 -6.77
N LEU A 162 9.24 -10.83 -6.86
CA LEU A 162 8.49 -10.98 -8.12
C LEU A 162 8.95 -9.96 -9.17
N LEU A 163 9.07 -8.69 -8.80
CA LEU A 163 9.47 -7.59 -9.69
C LEU A 163 10.84 -7.88 -10.35
N PRO A 164 11.93 -8.13 -9.61
CA PRO A 164 13.23 -8.45 -10.24
C PRO A 164 13.18 -9.71 -11.09
N LYS A 165 12.46 -10.76 -10.67
CA LYS A 165 12.34 -12.01 -11.47
C LYS A 165 11.57 -11.79 -12.78
N LEU A 166 10.50 -11.00 -12.79
CA LEU A 166 9.79 -10.64 -14.01
C LEU A 166 10.63 -9.73 -14.92
N ASN A 167 11.43 -8.84 -14.34
CA ASN A 167 12.29 -7.92 -15.09
C ASN A 167 13.40 -8.64 -15.89
N THR A 168 13.79 -9.86 -15.51
CA THR A 168 14.70 -10.67 -16.33
C THR A 168 14.07 -11.22 -17.61
N MET A 169 12.74 -11.16 -17.74
CA MET A 169 11.99 -11.78 -18.85
C MET A 169 11.20 -10.77 -19.67
N PHE A 170 10.91 -9.62 -19.11
CA PHE A 170 10.06 -8.60 -19.72
C PHE A 170 10.66 -7.20 -19.55
N SER A 171 10.23 -6.23 -20.39
CA SER A 171 10.53 -4.83 -20.16
C SER A 171 10.02 -4.35 -18.81
N ARG A 172 10.64 -3.32 -18.24
CA ARG A 172 10.24 -2.75 -16.94
C ARG A 172 8.77 -2.36 -16.92
N LYS A 173 8.25 -1.75 -17.98
CA LYS A 173 6.82 -1.40 -18.12
C LYS A 173 5.91 -2.62 -17.99
N LYS A 174 6.19 -3.68 -18.74
CA LYS A 174 5.41 -4.91 -18.67
C LYS A 174 5.52 -5.57 -17.29
N THR A 175 6.71 -5.55 -16.70
CA THR A 175 6.96 -6.06 -15.34
C THR A 175 6.12 -5.34 -14.30
N VAL A 176 6.07 -4.00 -14.35
CA VAL A 176 5.26 -3.19 -13.42
C VAL A 176 3.77 -3.48 -13.57
N LEU A 177 3.26 -3.56 -14.81
CA LEU A 177 1.86 -3.90 -15.06
C LEU A 177 1.50 -5.29 -14.54
N LEU A 178 2.35 -6.30 -14.81
CA LEU A 178 2.12 -7.67 -14.34
C LEU A 178 2.17 -7.75 -12.80
N THR A 179 3.15 -7.11 -12.17
CA THR A 179 3.24 -7.10 -10.70
C THR A 179 2.02 -6.41 -10.08
N GLY A 180 1.59 -5.27 -10.61
CA GLY A 180 0.40 -4.55 -10.14
C GLY A 180 -0.89 -5.35 -10.35
N LEU A 181 -1.06 -6.01 -11.49
CA LEU A 181 -2.18 -6.89 -11.77
C LEU A 181 -2.24 -8.07 -10.78
N ILE A 182 -1.12 -8.77 -10.59
CA ILE A 182 -1.03 -9.91 -9.68
C ILE A 182 -1.34 -9.46 -8.25
N TRP A 183 -0.78 -8.33 -7.80
CA TRP A 183 -1.04 -7.76 -6.49
C TRP A 183 -2.51 -7.37 -6.30
N GLY A 184 -3.14 -6.78 -7.31
CA GLY A 184 -4.57 -6.44 -7.28
C GLY A 184 -5.48 -7.68 -7.22
N VAL A 185 -5.19 -8.71 -8.00
CA VAL A 185 -5.94 -9.99 -7.97
C VAL A 185 -5.76 -10.71 -6.62
N TRP A 186 -4.61 -10.57 -5.97
CA TRP A 186 -4.35 -11.13 -4.64
C TRP A 186 -5.34 -10.62 -3.59
N HIS A 187 -5.84 -9.38 -3.72
CA HIS A 187 -6.84 -8.81 -2.83
C HIS A 187 -8.29 -9.26 -3.12
N ALA A 188 -8.54 -10.02 -4.18
CA ALA A 188 -9.91 -10.27 -4.63
C ALA A 188 -10.86 -10.83 -3.54
N PRO A 189 -10.49 -11.82 -2.69
CA PRO A 189 -11.43 -12.33 -1.69
C PRO A 189 -11.74 -11.32 -0.59
N ILE A 190 -10.77 -10.53 -0.13
CA ILE A 190 -11.01 -9.51 0.91
C ILE A 190 -11.90 -8.37 0.38
N ILE A 191 -11.75 -8.00 -0.90
CA ILE A 191 -12.65 -7.04 -1.56
C ILE A 191 -14.05 -7.63 -1.70
N ALA A 192 -14.17 -8.92 -1.97
CA ALA A 192 -15.45 -9.62 -2.00
C ALA A 192 -16.13 -9.72 -0.61
N MET A 193 -15.41 -9.50 0.48
CA MET A 193 -15.98 -9.31 1.81
C MET A 193 -16.45 -7.87 2.07
N GLY A 194 -16.12 -6.92 1.20
CA GLY A 194 -16.49 -5.49 1.31
C GLY A 194 -15.37 -4.57 1.75
N TYR A 195 -14.14 -5.04 1.82
CA TYR A 195 -13.00 -4.20 2.21
C TYR A 195 -12.80 -3.06 1.20
N ASN A 196 -12.42 -1.88 1.65
CA ASN A 196 -12.22 -0.63 0.91
C ASN A 196 -13.46 -0.02 0.23
N TYR A 197 -14.36 -0.81 -0.34
CA TYR A 197 -15.45 -0.28 -1.17
C TYR A 197 -16.85 -0.57 -0.59
N GLY A 198 -16.96 -1.31 0.52
CA GLY A 198 -18.25 -1.76 1.05
C GLY A 198 -18.87 -2.83 0.17
N LYS A 199 -20.18 -3.06 0.37
CA LYS A 199 -20.97 -4.06 -0.37
C LYS A 199 -22.10 -3.45 -1.21
N ASN A 200 -22.44 -2.18 -0.96
CA ASN A 200 -23.62 -1.50 -1.50
C ASN A 200 -23.29 -0.72 -2.78
N TYR A 201 -22.89 -1.43 -3.86
CA TYR A 201 -22.68 -0.84 -5.17
C TYR A 201 -23.08 -1.80 -6.28
N PHE A 202 -23.42 -1.24 -7.44
CA PHE A 202 -23.77 -2.04 -8.62
C PHE A 202 -22.57 -2.92 -9.04
N GLY A 203 -22.88 -4.18 -9.34
CA GLY A 203 -21.88 -5.16 -9.79
C GLY A 203 -20.95 -5.68 -8.69
N PHE A 204 -21.35 -5.57 -7.41
CA PHE A 204 -20.61 -6.21 -6.30
C PHE A 204 -20.47 -7.71 -6.53
N PRO A 205 -19.31 -8.34 -6.25
CA PRO A 205 -18.04 -7.72 -5.82
C PRO A 205 -17.12 -7.34 -6.98
N TYR A 206 -17.50 -7.60 -8.24
CA TYR A 206 -16.62 -7.57 -9.40
C TYR A 206 -16.04 -6.17 -9.70
N PHE A 207 -16.85 -5.10 -9.60
CA PHE A 207 -16.35 -3.75 -9.83
C PHE A 207 -15.40 -3.28 -8.74
N GLY A 208 -15.58 -3.72 -7.49
CA GLY A 208 -14.63 -3.48 -6.42
C GLY A 208 -13.30 -4.17 -6.66
N ILE A 209 -13.32 -5.44 -7.10
CA ILE A 209 -12.10 -6.19 -7.47
C ILE A 209 -11.38 -5.49 -8.63
N LEU A 210 -12.11 -5.06 -9.67
CA LEU A 210 -11.53 -4.33 -10.80
C LEU A 210 -10.91 -3.00 -10.35
N ALA A 211 -11.60 -2.23 -9.51
CA ALA A 211 -11.10 -0.99 -8.95
C ALA A 211 -9.82 -1.21 -8.13
N MET A 212 -9.76 -2.27 -7.33
CA MET A 212 -8.57 -2.65 -6.56
C MET A 212 -7.41 -3.06 -7.48
N ILE A 213 -7.67 -3.77 -8.56
CA ILE A 213 -6.64 -4.09 -9.58
C ILE A 213 -6.06 -2.81 -10.19
N ILE A 214 -6.92 -1.87 -10.59
CA ILE A 214 -6.49 -0.58 -11.14
C ILE A 214 -5.68 0.21 -10.10
N PHE A 215 -6.15 0.28 -8.87
CA PHE A 215 -5.43 0.92 -7.76
C PHE A 215 -4.05 0.31 -7.55
N CYS A 216 -3.95 -1.02 -7.50
CA CYS A 216 -2.67 -1.73 -7.34
C CYS A 216 -1.71 -1.53 -8.52
N ILE A 217 -2.22 -1.38 -9.75
CA ILE A 217 -1.38 -1.03 -10.91
C ILE A 217 -0.85 0.40 -10.78
N VAL A 218 -1.70 1.34 -10.39
CA VAL A 218 -1.36 2.76 -10.25
C VAL A 218 -0.34 2.98 -9.11
N VAL A 219 -0.69 2.55 -7.90
CA VAL A 219 0.20 2.67 -6.73
C VAL A 219 1.42 1.77 -6.89
N GLY A 220 1.23 0.59 -7.47
CA GLY A 220 2.31 -0.33 -7.83
C GLY A 220 3.33 0.24 -8.80
N SER A 221 2.93 1.15 -9.68
CA SER A 221 3.85 1.88 -10.56
C SER A 221 4.76 2.82 -9.77
N PHE A 222 4.22 3.53 -8.80
CA PHE A 222 5.01 4.37 -7.88
C PHE A 222 5.95 3.53 -7.00
N PHE A 223 5.44 2.47 -6.37
CA PHE A 223 6.26 1.57 -5.53
C PHE A 223 7.36 0.86 -6.33
N SER A 224 7.06 0.43 -7.57
CA SER A 224 8.06 -0.18 -8.44
C SER A 224 9.11 0.84 -8.90
N TRP A 225 8.73 2.10 -9.14
CA TRP A 225 9.68 3.16 -9.44
C TRP A 225 10.65 3.39 -8.27
N LEU A 226 10.14 3.43 -7.02
CA LEU A 226 10.97 3.51 -5.82
C LEU A 226 11.94 2.33 -5.74
N ALA A 227 11.44 1.11 -5.99
CA ALA A 227 12.26 -0.10 -5.91
C ALA A 227 13.33 -0.15 -7.01
N PHE A 228 13.01 0.20 -8.26
CA PHE A 228 13.98 0.27 -9.36
C PHE A 228 15.02 1.37 -9.15
N SER A 229 14.66 2.49 -8.49
CA SER A 229 15.56 3.62 -8.32
C SER A 229 16.82 3.28 -7.54
N ILE A 230 16.75 2.32 -6.61
CA ILE A 230 17.88 1.94 -5.75
C ILE A 230 18.02 0.42 -5.58
N HIS A 231 17.36 -0.38 -6.44
CA HIS A 231 17.32 -1.85 -6.36
C HIS A 231 16.99 -2.37 -4.96
N SER A 232 15.95 -1.79 -4.34
CA SER A 232 15.50 -2.15 -2.99
C SER A 232 13.97 -2.04 -2.83
N ALA A 233 13.36 -3.04 -2.19
CA ALA A 233 11.95 -3.01 -1.79
C ALA A 233 11.69 -2.15 -0.55
N ILE A 234 12.72 -1.75 0.19
CA ILE A 234 12.58 -1.02 1.46
C ILE A 234 11.86 0.32 1.28
N PRO A 235 12.19 1.19 0.29
CA PRO A 235 11.43 2.41 0.08
C PRO A 235 9.97 2.14 -0.30
N ALA A 236 9.69 1.09 -1.08
CA ALA A 236 8.33 0.70 -1.38
C ALA A 236 7.56 0.28 -0.10
N ALA A 237 8.20 -0.46 0.81
CA ALA A 237 7.60 -0.83 2.09
C ALA A 237 7.33 0.39 3.00
N ILE A 238 8.23 1.38 3.02
CA ILE A 238 8.01 2.64 3.74
C ILE A 238 6.82 3.40 3.15
N ALA A 239 6.75 3.53 1.82
CA ALA A 239 5.64 4.20 1.14
C ALA A 239 4.31 3.45 1.35
N HIS A 240 4.33 2.12 1.36
CA HIS A 240 3.18 1.28 1.65
C HIS A 240 2.72 1.47 3.11
N GLY A 241 3.63 1.47 4.07
CA GLY A 241 3.33 1.73 5.47
C GLY A 241 2.78 3.12 5.73
N ALA A 242 3.31 4.15 5.04
CA ALA A 242 2.79 5.51 5.07
C ALA A 242 1.38 5.60 4.46
N LEU A 243 1.15 4.95 3.32
CA LEU A 243 -0.16 4.85 2.68
C LEU A 243 -1.18 4.23 3.64
N ASN A 244 -0.89 3.06 4.19
CA ASN A 244 -1.82 2.34 5.07
C ASN A 244 -2.12 3.12 6.36
N GLY A 245 -1.13 3.76 6.93
CA GLY A 245 -1.30 4.48 8.20
C GLY A 245 -1.97 5.84 8.06
N PHE A 246 -2.03 6.42 6.87
CA PHE A 246 -2.62 7.74 6.64
C PHE A 246 -3.89 7.72 5.78
N ALA A 247 -4.23 6.58 5.17
CA ALA A 247 -5.31 6.43 4.20
C ALA A 247 -6.69 6.89 4.70
N SER A 248 -6.96 6.76 6.00
CA SER A 248 -8.28 7.02 6.60
C SER A 248 -8.50 8.44 7.09
N ILE A 249 -7.54 9.36 6.94
CA ILE A 249 -7.65 10.73 7.50
C ILE A 249 -8.89 11.48 7.00
N GLY A 250 -9.32 11.23 5.78
CA GLY A 250 -10.52 11.85 5.19
C GLY A 250 -11.84 11.43 5.84
N ILE A 251 -11.87 10.30 6.57
CA ILE A 251 -13.08 9.80 7.25
C ILE A 251 -13.57 10.79 8.31
N PHE A 252 -12.66 11.44 9.01
CA PHE A 252 -13.00 12.34 10.10
C PHE A 252 -13.84 13.55 9.65
N PHE A 253 -13.78 13.89 8.38
CA PHE A 253 -14.49 15.01 7.77
C PHE A 253 -15.67 14.57 6.90
N LEU A 254 -16.07 13.30 6.96
CA LEU A 254 -17.11 12.76 6.09
C LEU A 254 -18.46 12.79 6.80
N LYS A 255 -19.47 13.42 6.17
CA LYS A 255 -20.82 13.55 6.70
C LYS A 255 -21.64 12.28 6.48
N ASP A 256 -21.56 11.72 5.27
CA ASP A 256 -22.33 10.54 4.83
C ASP A 256 -21.40 9.50 4.24
N SER A 257 -21.91 8.29 3.97
CA SER A 257 -21.15 7.27 3.28
C SER A 257 -20.76 7.77 1.88
N PRO A 258 -19.47 7.78 1.53
CA PRO A 258 -19.03 8.25 0.22
C PRO A 258 -19.48 7.28 -0.88
N ALA A 259 -19.55 7.79 -2.12
CA ALA A 259 -19.62 6.90 -3.28
C ALA A 259 -18.38 5.99 -3.29
N PRO A 260 -18.55 4.65 -3.31
CA PRO A 260 -17.45 3.70 -3.05
C PRO A 260 -16.21 3.90 -3.93
N PHE A 261 -16.41 4.36 -5.19
CA PHE A 261 -15.33 4.53 -6.16
C PHE A 261 -14.83 5.98 -6.30
N LEU A 262 -15.43 6.95 -5.62
CA LEU A 262 -15.03 8.36 -5.69
C LEU A 262 -14.27 8.80 -4.43
N GLY A 263 -14.76 8.43 -3.28
CA GLY A 263 -14.39 8.63 -1.89
C GLY A 263 -13.31 9.63 -1.58
N PRO A 264 -13.13 10.06 -0.34
CA PRO A 264 -11.95 10.81 0.06
C PRO A 264 -10.72 9.91 0.25
N TYR A 265 -10.89 8.58 0.15
CA TYR A 265 -9.81 7.60 0.35
C TYR A 265 -8.91 7.48 -0.88
N PRO A 266 -7.65 7.07 -0.71
CA PRO A 266 -6.72 6.87 -1.83
C PRO A 266 -7.17 5.80 -2.84
N THR A 267 -8.04 4.86 -2.43
CA THR A 267 -8.64 3.83 -3.30
C THR A 267 -9.77 4.37 -4.20
N GLY A 268 -10.29 5.58 -3.92
CA GLY A 268 -11.29 6.26 -4.75
C GLY A 268 -10.65 7.05 -5.88
N LEU A 269 -11.39 7.27 -6.96
CA LEU A 269 -10.91 7.99 -8.15
C LEU A 269 -10.45 9.43 -7.84
N ILE A 270 -11.24 10.15 -7.04
CA ILE A 270 -10.92 11.53 -6.68
C ILE A 270 -9.94 11.58 -5.51
N GLY A 271 -10.19 10.78 -4.46
CA GLY A 271 -9.26 10.69 -3.33
C GLY A 271 -7.87 10.15 -3.73
N GLY A 272 -7.83 9.30 -4.74
CA GLY A 272 -6.60 8.72 -5.31
C GLY A 272 -5.97 9.50 -6.47
N ILE A 273 -6.51 10.66 -6.86
CA ILE A 273 -6.04 11.38 -8.07
C ILE A 273 -4.54 11.70 -8.05
N GLY A 274 -4.00 12.03 -6.88
CA GLY A 274 -2.56 12.25 -6.70
C GLY A 274 -1.74 11.01 -7.05
N PHE A 275 -2.18 9.83 -6.60
CA PHE A 275 -1.55 8.56 -6.96
C PHE A 275 -1.69 8.23 -8.44
N ILE A 276 -2.84 8.54 -9.07
CA ILE A 276 -3.06 8.33 -10.50
C ILE A 276 -2.04 9.15 -11.30
N VAL A 277 -1.88 10.43 -10.99
CA VAL A 277 -0.93 11.31 -11.67
C VAL A 277 0.52 10.85 -11.44
N VAL A 278 0.91 10.64 -10.18
CA VAL A 278 2.28 10.23 -9.83
C VAL A 278 2.59 8.84 -10.36
N GLY A 279 1.66 7.88 -10.22
CA GLY A 279 1.81 6.53 -10.76
C GLY A 279 2.01 6.51 -12.27
N PHE A 280 1.26 7.34 -13.00
CA PHE A 280 1.43 7.49 -14.45
C PHE A 280 2.79 8.11 -14.81
N LEU A 281 3.23 9.16 -14.10
CA LEU A 281 4.54 9.77 -14.32
C LEU A 281 5.68 8.78 -14.02
N CYS A 282 5.60 8.05 -12.91
CA CYS A 282 6.55 7.00 -12.56
C CYS A 282 6.58 5.90 -13.63
N PHE A 283 5.43 5.45 -14.10
CA PHE A 283 5.33 4.45 -15.17
C PHE A 283 5.97 4.93 -16.49
N ARG A 284 5.77 6.20 -16.86
CA ARG A 284 6.44 6.75 -18.03
C ARG A 284 7.96 6.79 -17.91
N GLN A 285 8.47 7.02 -16.70
CA GLN A 285 9.91 7.15 -16.44
C GLN A 285 10.57 5.83 -16.01
N ILE A 286 9.81 4.73 -15.90
CA ILE A 286 10.29 3.48 -15.28
C ILE A 286 11.53 2.89 -15.95
N GLU A 287 11.67 3.05 -17.27
CA GLU A 287 12.83 2.56 -18.01
C GLU A 287 14.14 3.29 -17.64
N LYS A 288 14.03 4.50 -17.08
CA LYS A 288 15.16 5.34 -16.65
C LYS A 288 15.46 5.22 -15.15
N ALA A 289 14.60 4.53 -14.37
CA ALA A 289 14.78 4.42 -12.94
C ALA A 289 16.02 3.56 -12.62
N GLY A 290 16.94 4.07 -11.79
CA GLY A 290 18.11 3.34 -11.32
C GLY A 290 19.26 3.15 -12.33
N THR A 291 19.14 3.66 -13.55
CA THR A 291 20.22 3.49 -14.56
C THR A 291 21.56 4.14 -14.14
N GLY A 292 21.51 5.14 -13.26
CA GLY A 292 22.72 5.74 -12.67
C GLY A 292 23.43 4.86 -11.63
N VAL A 293 22.68 3.96 -10.98
CA VAL A 293 23.24 3.03 -9.98
C VAL A 293 23.98 1.89 -10.68
N ASP A 294 23.40 1.38 -11.79
CA ASP A 294 24.00 0.30 -12.57
C ASP A 294 25.37 0.70 -13.16
N VAL A 295 25.54 1.99 -13.54
CA VAL A 295 26.82 2.52 -14.07
C VAL A 295 27.89 2.54 -12.99
N ILE A 296 27.54 2.94 -11.76
CA ILE A 296 28.50 3.02 -10.65
C ILE A 296 28.93 1.63 -10.19
N GLU A 297 28.02 0.66 -10.12
CA GLU A 297 28.35 -0.72 -9.72
C GLU A 297 29.23 -1.42 -10.77
N ASN A 298 29.03 -1.18 -12.06
CA ASN A 298 29.89 -1.71 -13.12
C ASN A 298 31.29 -1.11 -13.07
N VAL A 299 31.45 0.19 -12.84
CA VAL A 299 32.76 0.85 -12.72
C VAL A 299 33.51 0.35 -11.48
N GLN A 300 32.83 0.19 -10.33
CA GLN A 300 33.47 -0.35 -9.12
C GLN A 300 33.87 -1.83 -9.27
N SER A 301 33.06 -2.64 -9.97
CA SER A 301 33.42 -4.04 -10.21
C SER A 301 34.60 -4.19 -11.19
N GLU A 302 34.79 -3.26 -12.10
CA GLU A 302 35.97 -3.22 -12.99
C GLU A 302 37.21 -2.73 -12.26
N GLU A 303 37.10 -1.77 -11.34
CA GLU A 303 38.22 -1.30 -10.50
C GLU A 303 38.66 -2.35 -9.46
N ASP A 304 37.72 -3.15 -8.90
CA ASP A 304 38.05 -4.24 -7.97
C ASP A 304 38.64 -5.49 -8.66
N MET A 305 38.53 -5.59 -9.99
CA MET A 305 39.12 -6.67 -10.79
C MET A 305 40.45 -6.28 -11.48
N ALA A 306 40.85 -5.02 -11.41
CA ALA A 306 42.11 -4.50 -11.97
C ALA A 306 43.18 -4.32 -10.89
#